data_fa72b0c6e4f92b2abeced5d0b862f171
#
_entry.id   fa72b0c6e4f92b2abeced5d0b862f171
#
_cell.length_a   1.000
_cell.length_b   1.000
_cell.length_c   1.000
_cell.angle_alpha   90.00
_cell.angle_beta   90.00
_cell.angle_gamma   90.00
#
_symmetry.space_group_name_H-M   'P 1'
#
loop_
_entity.id
_entity.type
_entity.pdbx_description
1 polymer ?
#
loop_
_entity_poly.entity_id
_entity_poly.type
_entity_poly.pdbx_seq_one_letter_code
_entity_poly.pdbx_strand_id
1 'polypeptide(L)'
;MVQAITKDADIILDSFAGSGTTAHAVLNMNKADGGHRKFILVEMMDYADSITAERVKRVIKGYGEGKNAVEGTGGNFSFYDLGEPLLMGDCLNEAVAPEKIREYIWFMETKQPYAPPSGGNPYYLGKHNSTGYYFYYEPQRVTVLDYAFLSTITEKADGTVIYADRCSISEDKLAKMGVTFKKIPRDISRL
;
A
#
# COMPACT_ATOMS: atom_id res chain seq x y z
N MET A 1 1.23 5.85 -31.67
CA MET A 1 2.20 4.88 -31.08
C MET A 1 1.50 3.87 -30.18
N VAL A 2 0.77 4.26 -29.14
CA VAL A 2 0.10 3.31 -28.21
C VAL A 2 -0.76 2.29 -28.97
N GLN A 3 -1.56 2.72 -29.92
CA GLN A 3 -2.46 1.86 -30.69
C GLN A 3 -1.75 0.77 -31.53
N ALA A 4 -0.52 1.00 -31.93
CA ALA A 4 0.21 0.09 -32.83
C ALA A 4 0.86 -1.11 -32.11
N ILE A 5 1.01 -1.01 -30.78
CA ILE A 5 1.83 -1.95 -29.99
C ILE A 5 1.12 -2.53 -28.77
N THR A 6 -0.11 -2.08 -28.45
CA THR A 6 -0.83 -2.52 -27.26
C THR A 6 -2.03 -3.40 -27.58
N LYS A 7 -2.21 -4.43 -26.77
CA LYS A 7 -3.36 -5.34 -26.75
C LYS A 7 -4.40 -4.87 -25.76
N ASP A 8 -5.56 -5.49 -25.77
CA ASP A 8 -6.76 -5.13 -25.00
C ASP A 8 -6.54 -4.96 -23.48
N ALA A 9 -5.70 -5.74 -22.83
CA ALA A 9 -5.50 -5.72 -21.38
C ALA A 9 -4.09 -5.30 -20.95
N ASP A 10 -3.30 -4.70 -21.85
CA ASP A 10 -1.93 -4.30 -21.55
C ASP A 10 -1.87 -3.16 -20.51
N ILE A 11 -0.74 -3.10 -19.80
CA ILE A 11 -0.42 -2.01 -18.88
C ILE A 11 0.63 -1.12 -19.53
N ILE A 12 0.34 0.16 -19.65
CA ILE A 12 1.20 1.17 -20.24
C ILE A 12 1.84 1.99 -19.13
N LEU A 13 3.17 1.90 -19.00
CA LEU A 13 3.94 2.72 -18.08
C LEU A 13 4.52 3.92 -18.82
N ASP A 14 4.30 5.12 -18.27
CA ASP A 14 4.93 6.36 -18.70
C ASP A 14 5.63 6.99 -17.49
N SER A 15 6.96 6.92 -17.49
CA SER A 15 7.79 7.39 -16.38
C SER A 15 8.09 8.90 -16.40
N PHE A 16 7.61 9.61 -17.42
CA PHE A 16 7.72 11.06 -17.57
C PHE A 16 6.40 11.61 -18.12
N ALA A 17 5.35 11.47 -17.33
CA ALA A 17 3.97 11.66 -17.76
C ALA A 17 3.66 13.05 -18.31
N GLY A 18 4.39 14.08 -17.87
CA GLY A 18 4.15 15.45 -18.29
C GLY A 18 2.71 15.86 -18.06
N SER A 19 2.04 16.28 -19.10
CA SER A 19 0.61 16.64 -19.01
C SER A 19 -0.37 15.46 -19.06
N GLY A 20 0.08 14.19 -18.99
CA GLY A 20 -0.80 13.01 -18.97
C GLY A 20 -1.36 12.60 -20.35
N THR A 21 -0.65 12.88 -21.42
CA THR A 21 -1.09 12.55 -22.79
C THR A 21 -1.24 11.04 -23.00
N THR A 22 -0.38 10.23 -22.38
CA THR A 22 -0.42 8.77 -22.46
C THR A 22 -1.72 8.21 -21.87
N ALA A 23 -2.11 8.65 -20.67
CA ALA A 23 -3.38 8.23 -20.07
C ALA A 23 -4.59 8.66 -20.95
N HIS A 24 -4.57 9.87 -21.48
CA HIS A 24 -5.61 10.35 -22.39
C HIS A 24 -5.72 9.44 -23.62
N ALA A 25 -4.60 9.04 -24.23
CA ALA A 25 -4.61 8.13 -25.37
C ALA A 25 -5.17 6.75 -25.01
N VAL A 26 -4.77 6.19 -23.87
CA VAL A 26 -5.25 4.88 -23.36
C VAL A 26 -6.77 4.91 -23.13
N LEU A 27 -7.27 5.95 -22.45
CA LEU A 27 -8.70 6.11 -22.19
C LEU A 27 -9.52 6.23 -23.46
N ASN A 28 -9.04 7.02 -24.43
CA ASN A 28 -9.71 7.15 -25.74
C ASN A 28 -9.73 5.82 -26.50
N MET A 29 -8.64 5.06 -26.46
CA MET A 29 -8.59 3.74 -27.12
C MET A 29 -9.58 2.78 -26.49
N ASN A 30 -9.62 2.68 -25.16
CA ASN A 30 -10.56 1.84 -24.46
C ASN A 30 -12.02 2.21 -24.78
N LYS A 31 -12.33 3.53 -24.87
CA LYS A 31 -13.65 3.98 -25.30
C LYS A 31 -13.97 3.57 -26.73
N ALA A 32 -12.98 3.60 -27.63
CA ALA A 32 -13.19 3.36 -29.06
C ALA A 32 -13.35 1.86 -29.41
N ASP A 33 -12.60 0.98 -28.71
CA ASP A 33 -12.57 -0.47 -29.01
C ASP A 33 -13.12 -1.36 -27.89
N GLY A 34 -13.60 -0.78 -26.77
CA GLY A 34 -14.09 -1.52 -25.61
C GLY A 34 -13.00 -2.20 -24.80
N GLY A 35 -11.74 -1.83 -25.01
CA GLY A 35 -10.57 -2.41 -24.34
C GLY A 35 -10.47 -2.07 -22.85
N HIS A 36 -9.58 -2.83 -22.16
CA HIS A 36 -9.37 -2.74 -20.71
C HIS A 36 -7.91 -2.42 -20.36
N ARG A 37 -7.22 -1.70 -21.28
CA ARG A 37 -5.84 -1.26 -21.04
C ARG A 37 -5.76 -0.42 -19.79
N LYS A 38 -4.67 -0.58 -19.05
CA LYS A 38 -4.36 0.20 -17.84
C LYS A 38 -3.19 1.13 -18.12
N PHE A 39 -3.08 2.17 -17.34
CA PHE A 39 -1.91 3.05 -17.36
C PHE A 39 -1.33 3.25 -15.97
N ILE A 40 -0.02 3.44 -15.92
CA ILE A 40 0.73 3.89 -14.75
C ILE A 40 1.51 5.11 -15.22
N LEU A 41 1.26 6.26 -14.60
CA LEU A 41 1.97 7.50 -14.87
C LEU A 41 2.84 7.86 -13.69
N VAL A 42 4.07 8.27 -13.95
CA VAL A 42 4.98 8.83 -12.93
C VAL A 42 5.35 10.23 -13.37
N GLU A 43 5.19 11.20 -12.45
CA GLU A 43 5.56 12.59 -12.64
C GLU A 43 6.15 13.13 -11.35
N MET A 44 7.34 13.74 -11.42
CA MET A 44 8.05 14.25 -10.25
C MET A 44 7.83 15.75 -10.00
N MET A 45 7.25 16.44 -10.97
CA MET A 45 7.07 17.88 -10.89
C MET A 45 5.81 18.26 -10.11
N ASP A 46 5.82 19.40 -9.47
CA ASP A 46 4.74 19.92 -8.61
C ASP A 46 3.39 20.03 -9.33
N TYR A 47 3.39 20.01 -10.66
CA TYR A 47 2.16 20.04 -11.45
C TYR A 47 1.48 18.67 -11.65
N ALA A 48 2.00 17.60 -11.05
CA ALA A 48 1.45 16.25 -11.21
C ALA A 48 -0.05 16.18 -10.87
N ASP A 49 -0.50 16.85 -9.78
CA ASP A 49 -1.94 16.94 -9.46
C ASP A 49 -2.65 17.96 -10.35
N SER A 50 -2.13 19.20 -10.42
CA SER A 50 -2.84 20.31 -11.03
C SER A 50 -2.94 20.26 -12.57
N ILE A 51 -2.01 19.56 -13.23
CA ILE A 51 -2.00 19.41 -14.70
C ILE A 51 -2.25 17.97 -15.10
N THR A 52 -1.41 17.03 -14.65
CA THR A 52 -1.46 15.64 -15.13
C THR A 52 -2.74 14.95 -14.68
N ALA A 53 -3.01 14.92 -13.37
CA ALA A 53 -4.21 14.27 -12.82
C ALA A 53 -5.48 15.02 -13.23
N GLU A 54 -5.46 16.36 -13.27
CA GLU A 54 -6.59 17.17 -13.67
C GLU A 54 -6.99 16.92 -15.14
N ARG A 55 -6.00 16.76 -16.03
CA ARG A 55 -6.28 16.36 -17.41
C ARG A 55 -6.97 14.99 -17.47
N VAL A 56 -6.47 14.00 -16.72
CA VAL A 56 -7.09 12.67 -16.70
C VAL A 56 -8.52 12.74 -16.17
N LYS A 57 -8.77 13.51 -15.10
CA LYS A 57 -10.12 13.77 -14.56
C LYS A 57 -11.06 14.34 -15.64
N ARG A 58 -10.60 15.33 -16.40
CA ARG A 58 -11.39 15.97 -17.48
C ARG A 58 -11.67 15.00 -18.62
N VAL A 59 -10.70 14.21 -19.04
CA VAL A 59 -10.90 13.20 -20.10
C VAL A 59 -11.94 12.17 -19.68
N ILE A 60 -11.91 11.70 -18.43
CA ILE A 60 -12.87 10.74 -17.88
C ILE A 60 -14.29 11.35 -17.83
N LYS A 61 -14.42 12.60 -17.36
CA LYS A 61 -15.72 13.25 -17.15
C LYS A 61 -16.30 13.89 -18.40
N GLY A 62 -15.47 14.22 -19.36
CA GLY A 62 -15.79 15.12 -20.46
C GLY A 62 -15.42 16.58 -20.14
N TYR A 63 -15.27 17.39 -21.19
CA TYR A 63 -14.87 18.80 -21.07
C TYR A 63 -15.41 19.63 -22.26
N GLY A 64 -15.30 20.95 -22.12
CA GLY A 64 -15.82 21.88 -23.08
C GLY A 64 -17.34 22.12 -22.93
N GLU A 65 -17.87 23.10 -23.67
CA GLU A 65 -19.29 23.50 -23.62
C GLU A 65 -19.85 23.69 -25.01
N GLY A 66 -21.18 23.54 -25.13
CA GLY A 66 -21.90 23.76 -26.38
C GLY A 66 -21.35 22.91 -27.52
N LYS A 67 -21.00 23.56 -28.63
CA LYS A 67 -20.48 22.88 -29.84
C LYS A 67 -19.08 22.30 -29.70
N ASN A 68 -18.35 22.72 -28.65
CA ASN A 68 -17.01 22.24 -28.34
C ASN A 68 -17.01 21.22 -27.20
N ALA A 69 -18.17 20.74 -26.75
CA ALA A 69 -18.27 19.71 -25.74
C ALA A 69 -17.67 18.40 -26.24
N VAL A 70 -16.79 17.81 -25.44
CA VAL A 70 -16.20 16.49 -25.64
C VAL A 70 -16.76 15.56 -24.58
N GLU A 71 -17.41 14.52 -25.03
CA GLU A 71 -17.96 13.50 -24.11
C GLU A 71 -16.85 12.74 -23.39
N GLY A 72 -17.03 12.50 -22.09
CA GLY A 72 -16.08 11.75 -21.28
C GLY A 72 -15.88 10.32 -21.77
N THR A 73 -14.69 9.80 -21.49
CA THR A 73 -14.36 8.39 -21.80
C THR A 73 -14.94 7.41 -20.78
N GLY A 74 -15.33 7.91 -19.59
CA GLY A 74 -15.58 7.06 -18.45
C GLY A 74 -14.28 6.47 -17.86
N GLY A 75 -14.42 5.51 -16.94
CA GLY A 75 -13.32 4.89 -16.23
C GLY A 75 -12.97 5.59 -14.93
N ASN A 76 -11.85 5.18 -14.33
CA ASN A 76 -11.33 5.74 -13.09
C ASN A 76 -9.81 5.67 -13.06
N PHE A 77 -9.20 6.36 -12.10
CA PHE A 77 -7.79 6.24 -11.75
C PHE A 77 -7.58 6.58 -10.27
N SER A 78 -6.47 6.14 -9.71
CA SER A 78 -6.02 6.52 -8.39
C SER A 78 -4.81 7.45 -8.53
N PHE A 79 -4.83 8.57 -7.80
CA PHE A 79 -3.70 9.47 -7.68
C PHE A 79 -3.02 9.20 -6.34
N TYR A 80 -1.70 9.09 -6.36
CA TYR A 80 -0.88 8.89 -5.18
C TYR A 80 0.17 9.99 -5.11
N ASP A 81 0.38 10.51 -3.94
CA ASP A 81 1.45 11.43 -3.62
C ASP A 81 2.40 10.78 -2.60
N LEU A 82 3.64 11.30 -2.53
CA LEU A 82 4.60 10.82 -1.55
C LEU A 82 4.20 11.32 -0.17
N GLY A 83 4.00 10.38 0.75
CA GLY A 83 3.83 10.66 2.16
C GLY A 83 5.17 10.78 2.88
N GLU A 84 5.12 10.90 4.20
CA GLU A 84 6.29 10.84 5.04
C GLU A 84 7.03 9.50 4.86
N PRO A 85 8.37 9.50 4.80
CA PRO A 85 9.12 8.26 4.68
C PRO A 85 8.88 7.37 5.89
N LEU A 86 8.68 6.08 5.64
CA LEU A 86 8.46 5.08 6.71
C LEU A 86 9.69 4.87 7.61
N LEU A 87 10.88 5.11 7.06
CA LEU A 87 12.14 5.00 7.78
C LEU A 87 12.89 6.33 7.74
N MET A 88 13.51 6.69 8.85
CA MET A 88 14.48 7.77 8.99
C MET A 88 15.85 7.12 9.27
N GLY A 89 16.69 7.02 8.23
CA GLY A 89 17.86 6.14 8.29
C GLY A 89 17.45 4.69 8.48
N ASP A 90 17.99 4.03 9.50
CA ASP A 90 17.69 2.62 9.81
C ASP A 90 16.51 2.46 10.81
N CYS A 91 15.90 3.55 11.24
CA CYS A 91 14.85 3.52 12.25
C CYS A 91 13.48 3.90 11.66
N LEU A 92 12.44 3.31 12.26
CA LEU A 92 11.06 3.63 11.95
C LEU A 92 10.79 5.13 12.20
N ASN A 93 10.14 5.78 11.26
CA ASN A 93 9.67 7.15 11.43
C ASN A 93 8.39 7.15 12.29
N GLU A 94 8.53 7.52 13.56
CA GLU A 94 7.43 7.54 14.52
C GLU A 94 6.40 8.66 14.27
N ALA A 95 6.68 9.59 13.35
CA ALA A 95 5.70 10.57 12.88
C ALA A 95 4.65 9.97 11.93
N VAL A 96 4.94 8.80 11.36
CA VAL A 96 3.99 8.07 10.50
C VAL A 96 2.92 7.40 11.36
N ALA A 97 1.66 7.60 11.01
CA ALA A 97 0.54 6.99 11.72
C ALA A 97 0.68 5.45 11.76
N PRO A 98 0.45 4.81 12.93
CA PRO A 98 0.58 3.35 13.09
C PRO A 98 -0.23 2.54 12.06
N GLU A 99 -1.37 3.05 11.61
CA GLU A 99 -2.21 2.42 10.60
C GLU A 99 -1.49 2.29 9.25
N LYS A 100 -0.69 3.29 8.87
CA LYS A 100 0.11 3.25 7.63
C LYS A 100 1.27 2.27 7.75
N ILE A 101 1.86 2.15 8.92
CA ILE A 101 2.90 1.15 9.19
C ILE A 101 2.31 -0.25 9.12
N ARG A 102 1.10 -0.48 9.68
CA ARG A 102 0.36 -1.74 9.61
C ARG A 102 0.08 -2.14 8.16
N GLU A 103 -0.41 -1.20 7.35
CA GLU A 103 -0.68 -1.39 5.92
C GLU A 103 0.60 -1.83 5.18
N TYR A 104 1.72 -1.15 5.44
CA TYR A 104 3.01 -1.47 4.85
C TYR A 104 3.51 -2.86 5.26
N ILE A 105 3.50 -3.19 6.56
CA ILE A 105 3.94 -4.50 7.07
C ILE A 105 3.10 -5.61 6.44
N TRP A 106 1.77 -5.45 6.44
CA TRP A 106 0.88 -6.43 5.82
C TRP A 106 1.20 -6.65 4.35
N PHE A 107 1.37 -5.57 3.59
CA PHE A 107 1.72 -5.68 2.18
C PHE A 107 3.10 -6.32 1.96
N MET A 108 4.08 -6.00 2.78
CA MET A 108 5.43 -6.60 2.68
C MET A 108 5.40 -8.11 2.92
N GLU A 109 4.60 -8.56 3.88
CA GLU A 109 4.49 -9.98 4.24
C GLU A 109 3.62 -10.79 3.28
N THR A 110 2.54 -10.20 2.78
CA THR A 110 1.49 -10.95 2.07
C THR A 110 1.35 -10.60 0.60
N LYS A 111 1.83 -9.43 0.18
CA LYS A 111 1.59 -8.81 -1.14
C LYS A 111 0.10 -8.59 -1.44
N GLN A 112 -0.72 -8.51 -0.39
CA GLN A 112 -2.16 -8.26 -0.49
C GLN A 112 -2.51 -6.87 0.03
N PRO A 113 -3.56 -6.24 -0.48
CA PRO A 113 -4.11 -5.02 0.12
C PRO A 113 -4.50 -5.27 1.59
N TYR A 114 -4.23 -4.28 2.45
CA TYR A 114 -4.59 -4.35 3.86
C TYR A 114 -6.08 -4.03 4.07
N ALA A 115 -6.74 -4.92 4.79
CA ALA A 115 -8.08 -4.67 5.32
C ALA A 115 -8.04 -4.89 6.84
N PRO A 116 -8.24 -3.84 7.66
CA PRO A 116 -8.20 -3.97 9.10
C PRO A 116 -9.18 -5.03 9.60
N PRO A 117 -8.75 -5.97 10.47
CA PRO A 117 -9.66 -6.95 11.07
C PRO A 117 -10.74 -6.26 11.92
N SER A 118 -11.95 -6.78 11.89
CA SER A 118 -13.05 -6.31 12.72
C SER A 118 -13.02 -7.00 14.09
N GLY A 119 -12.42 -6.36 15.09
CA GLY A 119 -12.35 -6.88 16.47
C GLY A 119 -11.14 -7.81 16.71
N GLY A 120 -11.07 -8.38 17.93
CA GLY A 120 -9.96 -9.24 18.33
C GLY A 120 -8.79 -8.50 18.98
N ASN A 121 -7.61 -9.10 18.91
CA ASN A 121 -6.40 -8.51 19.46
C ASN A 121 -6.04 -7.21 18.71
N PRO A 122 -5.80 -6.08 19.41
CA PRO A 122 -5.55 -4.78 18.79
C PRO A 122 -4.27 -4.73 17.92
N TYR A 123 -3.38 -5.69 18.10
CA TYR A 123 -2.12 -5.80 17.34
C TYR A 123 -2.22 -6.77 16.16
N TYR A 124 -3.34 -7.45 16.01
CA TYR A 124 -3.56 -8.39 14.92
C TYR A 124 -3.72 -7.64 13.59
N LEU A 125 -2.98 -8.06 12.57
CA LEU A 125 -3.05 -7.52 11.21
C LEU A 125 -3.97 -8.34 10.31
N GLY A 126 -4.04 -9.64 10.55
CA GLY A 126 -4.81 -10.57 9.71
C GLY A 126 -4.14 -11.93 9.58
N LYS A 127 -4.77 -12.81 8.80
CA LYS A 127 -4.27 -14.13 8.46
C LYS A 127 -4.12 -14.27 6.95
N HIS A 128 -2.98 -14.79 6.51
CA HIS A 128 -2.72 -15.12 5.11
C HIS A 128 -1.96 -16.45 5.01
N ASN A 129 -2.38 -17.35 4.12
CA ASN A 129 -1.77 -18.69 3.92
C ASN A 129 -1.48 -19.43 5.24
N SER A 130 -2.49 -19.57 6.10
CA SER A 130 -2.40 -20.21 7.43
C SER A 130 -1.50 -19.52 8.45
N THR A 131 -0.89 -18.37 8.14
CA THR A 131 -0.04 -17.58 9.04
C THR A 131 -0.79 -16.37 9.58
N GLY A 132 -0.78 -16.20 10.90
CA GLY A 132 -1.28 -15.00 11.58
C GLY A 132 -0.17 -13.95 11.71
N TYR A 133 -0.51 -12.68 11.52
CA TYR A 133 0.44 -11.56 11.58
C TYR A 133 0.04 -10.59 12.66
N TYR A 134 1.03 -10.13 13.45
CA TYR A 134 0.84 -9.19 14.54
C TYR A 134 1.88 -8.08 14.48
N PHE A 135 1.44 -6.85 14.74
CA PHE A 135 2.30 -5.70 14.91
C PHE A 135 2.13 -5.15 16.33
N TYR A 136 2.90 -5.70 17.27
CA TYR A 136 2.92 -5.28 18.67
C TYR A 136 3.79 -4.02 18.81
N TYR A 137 3.17 -2.88 18.55
CA TYR A 137 3.80 -1.57 18.55
C TYR A 137 3.00 -0.59 19.38
N GLU A 138 3.72 0.12 20.26
CA GLU A 138 3.20 1.21 21.06
C GLU A 138 4.13 2.43 20.91
N PRO A 139 3.64 3.61 20.47
CA PRO A 139 4.51 4.75 20.19
C PRO A 139 5.38 5.20 21.38
N GLN A 140 4.82 5.12 22.60
CA GLN A 140 5.46 5.66 23.80
C GLN A 140 5.95 4.60 24.80
N ARG A 141 6.02 3.36 24.37
CA ARG A 141 6.44 2.26 25.24
C ARG A 141 7.18 1.21 24.43
N VAL A 142 8.26 0.66 25.04
CA VAL A 142 8.95 -0.50 24.49
C VAL A 142 8.06 -1.72 24.61
N THR A 143 7.82 -2.39 23.50
CA THR A 143 7.05 -3.64 23.47
C THR A 143 7.98 -4.83 23.55
N VAL A 144 7.58 -5.86 24.31
CA VAL A 144 8.36 -7.08 24.50
C VAL A 144 7.49 -8.29 24.18
N LEU A 145 7.90 -9.06 23.19
CA LEU A 145 7.29 -10.36 22.95
C LEU A 145 7.69 -11.32 24.07
N ASP A 146 6.72 -11.65 24.92
CA ASP A 146 6.84 -12.56 26.05
C ASP A 146 5.66 -13.54 26.09
N TYR A 147 5.63 -14.41 27.10
CA TYR A 147 4.53 -15.38 27.26
C TYR A 147 3.20 -14.71 27.62
N ALA A 148 3.23 -13.54 28.26
CA ALA A 148 2.01 -12.79 28.58
C ALA A 148 1.37 -12.28 27.29
N PHE A 149 2.16 -11.71 26.37
CA PHE A 149 1.65 -11.32 25.07
C PHE A 149 1.13 -12.53 24.26
N LEU A 150 1.90 -13.63 24.22
CA LEU A 150 1.46 -14.85 23.51
C LEU A 150 0.12 -15.38 24.01
N SER A 151 -0.16 -15.25 25.32
CA SER A 151 -1.44 -15.67 25.90
C SER A 151 -2.66 -14.84 25.43
N THR A 152 -2.42 -13.66 24.86
CA THR A 152 -3.49 -12.81 24.30
C THR A 152 -3.89 -13.18 22.87
N ILE A 153 -3.12 -14.07 22.24
CA ILE A 153 -3.38 -14.51 20.88
C ILE A 153 -4.46 -15.59 20.90
N THR A 154 -5.60 -15.28 20.30
CA THR A 154 -6.76 -16.18 20.24
C THR A 154 -7.01 -16.73 18.82
N GLU A 155 -6.45 -16.09 17.82
CA GLU A 155 -6.62 -16.43 16.41
C GLU A 155 -5.82 -17.70 16.08
N LYS A 156 -6.52 -18.71 15.55
CA LYS A 156 -5.90 -19.98 15.17
C LYS A 156 -5.15 -19.85 13.84
N ALA A 157 -3.87 -20.17 13.87
CA ALA A 157 -2.98 -20.22 12.71
C ALA A 157 -1.95 -21.35 12.87
N ASP A 158 -1.40 -21.85 11.76
CA ASP A 158 -0.35 -22.88 11.79
C ASP A 158 1.01 -22.25 12.10
N GLY A 159 1.20 -20.98 11.75
CA GLY A 159 2.36 -20.16 12.09
C GLY A 159 1.94 -18.75 12.48
N THR A 160 2.80 -18.06 13.20
CA THR A 160 2.54 -16.70 13.66
C THR A 160 3.78 -15.83 13.50
N VAL A 161 3.65 -14.68 12.82
CA VAL A 161 4.70 -13.67 12.70
C VAL A 161 4.35 -12.48 13.60
N ILE A 162 5.28 -12.13 14.49
CA ILE A 162 5.07 -11.06 15.47
C ILE A 162 6.20 -10.06 15.40
N TYR A 163 5.84 -8.82 15.11
CA TYR A 163 6.72 -7.66 15.19
C TYR A 163 6.63 -7.06 16.60
N ALA A 164 7.77 -6.86 17.25
CA ALA A 164 7.88 -6.12 18.51
C ALA A 164 9.28 -5.49 18.65
N ASP A 165 9.47 -4.59 19.62
CA ASP A 165 10.78 -3.95 19.84
C ASP A 165 11.81 -4.93 20.38
N ARG A 166 11.39 -5.83 21.30
CA ARG A 166 12.24 -6.84 21.94
C ARG A 166 11.53 -8.19 22.03
N CYS A 167 12.31 -9.23 22.27
CA CYS A 167 11.80 -10.57 22.60
C CYS A 167 12.52 -11.11 23.81
N SER A 168 11.78 -11.67 24.78
CA SER A 168 12.32 -12.32 25.98
C SER A 168 12.32 -13.85 25.87
N ILE A 169 11.83 -14.42 24.76
CA ILE A 169 11.73 -15.85 24.51
C ILE A 169 12.85 -16.28 23.56
N SER A 170 13.53 -17.38 23.85
CA SER A 170 14.58 -17.89 22.97
C SER A 170 14.04 -18.38 21.63
N GLU A 171 14.85 -18.29 20.58
CA GLU A 171 14.48 -18.69 19.21
C GLU A 171 14.01 -20.16 19.15
N ASP A 172 14.70 -21.09 19.85
CA ASP A 172 14.31 -22.50 19.91
C ASP A 172 12.90 -22.71 20.46
N LYS A 173 12.48 -21.91 21.44
CA LYS A 173 11.14 -21.98 22.02
C LYS A 173 10.10 -21.37 21.08
N LEU A 174 10.42 -20.25 20.46
CA LEU A 174 9.55 -19.64 19.45
C LEU A 174 9.33 -20.61 18.29
N ALA A 175 10.38 -21.24 17.77
CA ALA A 175 10.29 -22.20 16.67
C ALA A 175 9.36 -23.38 17.02
N LYS A 176 9.47 -23.94 18.25
CA LYS A 176 8.59 -25.02 18.73
C LYS A 176 7.12 -24.60 18.82
N MET A 177 6.85 -23.33 18.99
CA MET A 177 5.50 -22.76 19.04
C MET A 177 4.99 -22.28 17.68
N GLY A 178 5.79 -22.44 16.61
CA GLY A 178 5.44 -21.91 15.28
C GLY A 178 5.43 -20.38 15.21
N VAL A 179 6.22 -19.70 16.08
CA VAL A 179 6.27 -18.24 16.17
C VAL A 179 7.57 -17.71 15.56
N THR A 180 7.46 -16.74 14.67
CA THR A 180 8.57 -15.98 14.12
C THR A 180 8.57 -14.59 14.71
N PHE A 181 9.61 -14.21 15.41
CA PHE A 181 9.81 -12.83 15.89
C PHE A 181 10.52 -12.00 14.83
N LYS A 182 10.02 -10.79 14.61
CA LYS A 182 10.67 -9.75 13.79
C LYS A 182 10.81 -8.48 14.60
N LYS A 183 12.06 -8.01 14.73
CA LYS A 183 12.36 -6.79 15.48
C LYS A 183 11.87 -5.57 14.70
N ILE A 184 11.15 -4.68 15.38
CA ILE A 184 10.81 -3.36 14.83
C ILE A 184 12.10 -2.52 14.80
N PRO A 185 12.48 -1.95 13.64
CA PRO A 185 13.64 -1.08 13.54
C PRO A 185 13.35 0.27 14.21
N ARG A 186 13.60 0.40 15.50
CA ARG A 186 13.24 1.56 16.31
C ARG A 186 14.35 1.90 17.28
N ASP A 187 14.61 3.19 17.48
CA ASP A 187 15.48 3.66 18.54
C ASP A 187 14.73 3.71 19.88
N ILE A 188 14.87 2.65 20.66
CA ILE A 188 14.21 2.48 21.96
C ILE A 188 15.02 3.07 23.12
N SER A 189 16.15 3.72 22.85
CA SER A 189 16.99 4.34 23.89
C SER A 189 16.38 5.63 24.44
N ARG A 190 15.40 6.19 23.74
CA ARG A 190 14.70 7.44 24.05
C ARG A 190 13.35 7.24 24.75
N LEU A 191 12.98 6.00 25.06
CA LEU A 191 11.68 5.62 25.65
C LEU A 191 11.87 5.18 27.15
#